data_599578bbfb22ad012e971cc55814d76e
#
_entry.id   599578bbfb22ad012e971cc55814d76e
#
_cell.length_a   1.000
_cell.length_b   1.000
_cell.length_c   1.000
_cell.angle_alpha   90.00
_cell.angle_beta   90.00
_cell.angle_gamma   90.00
#
_symmetry.space_group_name_H-M   'P 1'
#
loop_
_entity.id
_entity.type
_entity.pdbx_description
1 polymer ?
#
loop_
_entity_poly.entity_id
_entity_poly.type
_entity_poly.pdbx_seq_one_letter_code
_entity_poly.pdbx_strand_id
1 'polypeptide(L)'
;GWIMWNCQVGGLRVGATACLYDGNPAWPDYTTLWRFAGEVGVTFLGAGAAFYAACQKAGVEPREVGALGPLRTVGSTGSPLSPESYQWIAKHVGRDVWINPISGGTDFAGAFVGGVPTLPVVVGEMQGRCLGARVEAFNEQGQPVVDEVGELVCTAPMPSMPLYFWNDPGNRRYLDSYFDMYPGVWRHGDWIRITPRGGAIIYGRSDTTINRHGVRMGTSDIYSVVEALPEVLDSLVVDLEFLGRESYMPMFVVLRQGVALDAPLIGRIKSAIRAAASPRHVPDEVFPVAEVPRTLTGKKLELPIKKLLLGQPIDKVVNRDALTNPASLDWFLEFARVHATQTR
;
A
#
# COMPACT_ATOMS: atom_id res chain seq x y z
N GLY A 1 7.67 11.68 0.90
CA GLY A 1 7.72 10.80 -0.25
C GLY A 1 7.80 11.56 -1.56
N TRP A 2 8.06 10.87 -2.66
CA TRP A 2 8.25 11.49 -3.98
C TRP A 2 7.01 12.27 -4.48
N ILE A 3 5.79 11.84 -4.18
CA ILE A 3 4.56 12.58 -4.52
C ILE A 3 4.51 13.93 -3.79
N MET A 4 4.87 13.95 -2.50
CA MET A 4 4.78 15.16 -1.69
C MET A 4 5.82 16.23 -2.06
N TRP A 5 6.87 15.86 -2.73
CA TRP A 5 7.93 16.77 -3.16
C TRP A 5 8.03 16.84 -4.70
N ASN A 6 8.40 15.74 -5.35
CA ASN A 6 8.76 15.74 -6.76
C ASN A 6 7.57 16.03 -7.68
N CYS A 7 6.36 15.55 -7.35
CA CYS A 7 5.17 15.88 -8.15
C CYS A 7 4.79 17.35 -8.05
N GLN A 8 4.93 17.96 -6.88
CA GLN A 8 4.62 19.39 -6.71
C GLN A 8 5.63 20.26 -7.46
N VAL A 9 6.94 20.00 -7.29
CA VAL A 9 7.99 20.70 -8.03
C VAL A 9 7.86 20.48 -9.54
N GLY A 10 7.56 19.26 -9.96
CA GLY A 10 7.30 18.90 -11.34
C GLY A 10 6.08 19.63 -11.93
N GLY A 11 5.02 19.79 -11.14
CA GLY A 11 3.83 20.56 -11.51
C GLY A 11 4.14 22.02 -11.81
N LEU A 12 4.99 22.67 -11.03
CA LEU A 12 5.41 24.06 -11.26
C LEU A 12 6.14 24.23 -12.61
N ARG A 13 6.89 23.21 -13.06
CA ARG A 13 7.58 23.26 -14.36
C ARG A 13 6.63 23.34 -15.56
N VAL A 14 5.40 22.88 -15.40
CA VAL A 14 4.36 22.92 -16.45
C VAL A 14 3.32 24.02 -16.18
N GLY A 15 3.60 24.90 -15.21
CA GLY A 15 2.72 26.03 -14.89
C GLY A 15 1.51 25.64 -14.04
N ALA A 16 1.50 24.47 -13.42
CA ALA A 16 0.42 24.09 -12.50
C ALA A 16 0.53 24.84 -11.16
N THR A 17 -0.60 25.15 -10.56
CA THR A 17 -0.67 25.67 -9.19
C THR A 17 -0.69 24.50 -8.21
N ALA A 18 0.26 24.45 -7.28
CA ALA A 18 0.26 23.46 -6.20
C ALA A 18 -0.67 23.94 -5.07
N CYS A 19 -1.70 23.14 -4.77
CA CYS A 19 -2.59 23.36 -3.64
C CYS A 19 -2.09 22.51 -2.46
N LEU A 20 -1.65 23.17 -1.39
CA LEU A 20 -1.12 22.53 -0.20
C LEU A 20 -2.16 22.54 0.91
N TYR A 21 -2.36 21.39 1.52
CA TYR A 21 -3.20 21.24 2.71
C TYR A 21 -2.32 20.73 3.86
N ASP A 22 -2.17 21.58 4.89
CA ASP A 22 -1.42 21.27 6.10
C ASP A 22 -2.39 20.98 7.25
N GLY A 23 -2.80 19.72 7.36
CA GLY A 23 -3.73 19.29 8.37
C GLY A 23 -4.10 17.81 8.25
N ASN A 24 -4.88 17.33 9.22
CA ASN A 24 -5.43 15.97 9.15
C ASN A 24 -6.59 15.93 8.16
N PRO A 25 -6.51 15.12 7.06
CA PRO A 25 -7.58 15.03 6.06
C PRO A 25 -8.89 14.45 6.59
N ALA A 26 -8.88 13.85 7.78
CA ALA A 26 -10.05 13.31 8.45
C ALA A 26 -10.61 14.23 9.55
N TRP A 27 -10.10 15.46 9.73
CA TRP A 27 -10.56 16.36 10.75
C TRP A 27 -11.27 17.60 10.15
N PRO A 28 -12.45 18.00 10.64
CA PRO A 28 -13.27 17.31 11.64
C PRO A 28 -13.91 16.01 11.13
N ASP A 29 -13.94 15.79 9.83
CA ASP A 29 -14.45 14.58 9.18
C ASP A 29 -13.86 14.41 7.77
N TYR A 30 -14.15 13.30 7.10
CA TYR A 30 -13.63 12.95 5.77
C TYR A 30 -14.18 13.84 4.62
N THR A 31 -15.04 14.82 4.88
CA THR A 31 -15.49 15.79 3.87
C THR A 31 -14.48 16.92 3.65
N THR A 32 -13.54 17.10 4.57
CA THR A 32 -12.60 18.25 4.62
C THR A 32 -11.84 18.46 3.33
N LEU A 33 -11.20 17.43 2.78
CA LEU A 33 -10.44 17.57 1.52
C LEU A 33 -11.35 17.80 0.31
N TRP A 34 -12.58 17.31 0.32
CA TRP A 34 -13.52 17.53 -0.76
C TRP A 34 -14.04 18.97 -0.77
N ARG A 35 -14.30 19.54 0.41
CA ARG A 35 -14.62 20.97 0.56
C ARG A 35 -13.46 21.84 0.09
N PHE A 36 -12.25 21.57 0.59
CA PHE A 36 -11.04 22.28 0.16
C PHE A 36 -10.85 22.21 -1.36
N ALA A 37 -11.01 21.05 -1.97
CA ALA A 37 -10.89 20.87 -3.41
C ALA A 37 -11.91 21.72 -4.19
N GLY A 38 -13.14 21.83 -3.69
CA GLY A 38 -14.18 22.67 -4.27
C GLY A 38 -13.90 24.16 -4.10
N GLU A 39 -13.47 24.59 -2.92
CA GLU A 39 -13.18 26.00 -2.59
C GLU A 39 -12.04 26.57 -3.43
N VAL A 40 -10.98 25.81 -3.64
CA VAL A 40 -9.81 26.26 -4.43
C VAL A 40 -9.89 25.89 -5.92
N GLY A 41 -10.93 25.17 -6.34
CA GLY A 41 -11.12 24.77 -7.73
C GLY A 41 -10.10 23.79 -8.25
N VAL A 42 -9.77 22.76 -7.45
CA VAL A 42 -8.77 21.74 -7.79
C VAL A 42 -9.15 20.99 -9.06
N THR A 43 -8.21 20.85 -9.99
CA THR A 43 -8.38 20.05 -11.21
C THR A 43 -7.83 18.63 -11.10
N PHE A 44 -6.84 18.41 -10.21
CA PHE A 44 -6.26 17.13 -9.88
C PHE A 44 -6.22 16.96 -8.36
N LEU A 45 -6.97 15.98 -7.83
CA LEU A 45 -6.95 15.62 -6.41
C LEU A 45 -6.23 14.28 -6.25
N GLY A 46 -5.11 14.27 -5.53
CA GLY A 46 -4.37 13.05 -5.20
C GLY A 46 -4.45 12.71 -3.72
N ALA A 47 -4.79 11.47 -3.40
CA ALA A 47 -4.79 10.96 -2.03
C ALA A 47 -4.35 9.49 -1.98
N GLY A 48 -4.12 8.95 -0.78
CA GLY A 48 -3.89 7.52 -0.60
C GLY A 48 -5.17 6.70 -0.83
N ALA A 49 -5.04 5.45 -1.30
CA ALA A 49 -6.19 4.56 -1.48
C ALA A 49 -6.99 4.37 -0.17
N ALA A 50 -6.31 4.37 0.98
CA ALA A 50 -6.93 4.32 2.29
C ALA A 50 -7.88 5.50 2.58
N PHE A 51 -7.59 6.69 2.06
CA PHE A 51 -8.48 7.86 2.20
C PHE A 51 -9.81 7.62 1.48
N TYR A 52 -9.77 7.13 0.24
CA TYR A 52 -10.99 6.84 -0.53
C TYR A 52 -11.83 5.74 0.12
N ALA A 53 -11.19 4.67 0.60
CA ALA A 53 -11.86 3.63 1.35
C ALA A 53 -12.51 4.15 2.64
N ALA A 54 -11.84 5.04 3.36
CA ALA A 54 -12.38 5.67 4.57
C ALA A 54 -13.56 6.61 4.25
N CYS A 55 -13.50 7.40 3.17
CA CYS A 55 -14.61 8.21 2.69
C CYS A 55 -15.84 7.35 2.36
N GLN A 56 -15.62 6.25 1.63
CA GLN A 56 -16.67 5.28 1.31
C GLN A 56 -17.32 4.70 2.56
N LYS A 57 -16.50 4.27 3.52
CA LYS A 57 -16.96 3.69 4.80
C LYS A 57 -17.69 4.70 5.68
N ALA A 58 -17.32 5.98 5.59
CA ALA A 58 -17.97 7.08 6.29
C ALA A 58 -19.23 7.61 5.58
N GLY A 59 -19.58 7.07 4.41
CA GLY A 59 -20.73 7.52 3.63
C GLY A 59 -20.60 8.93 3.07
N VAL A 60 -19.39 9.36 2.76
CA VAL A 60 -19.14 10.71 2.20
C VAL A 60 -19.71 10.81 0.80
N GLU A 61 -20.44 11.91 0.54
CA GLU A 61 -20.94 12.29 -0.78
C GLU A 61 -20.17 13.52 -1.29
N PRO A 62 -19.04 13.34 -2.01
CA PRO A 62 -18.15 14.45 -2.38
C PRO A 62 -18.83 15.58 -3.13
N ARG A 63 -19.80 15.27 -4.01
CA ARG A 63 -20.54 16.25 -4.79
C ARG A 63 -21.50 17.12 -3.98
N GLU A 64 -21.91 16.64 -2.82
CA GLU A 64 -22.82 17.39 -1.94
C GLU A 64 -22.07 18.37 -1.04
N VAL A 65 -20.76 18.11 -0.83
CA VAL A 65 -19.95 18.90 0.11
C VAL A 65 -18.93 19.80 -0.56
N GLY A 66 -18.65 19.63 -1.86
CA GLY A 66 -17.71 20.45 -2.62
C GLY A 66 -18.16 20.75 -4.04
N ALA A 67 -17.86 21.95 -4.53
CA ALA A 67 -18.10 22.34 -5.92
C ALA A 67 -17.05 21.73 -6.85
N LEU A 68 -17.15 20.43 -7.14
CA LEU A 68 -16.14 19.64 -7.86
C LEU A 68 -16.18 19.81 -9.40
N GLY A 69 -16.90 20.79 -9.94
CA GLY A 69 -16.98 21.04 -11.40
C GLY A 69 -15.62 21.16 -12.12
N PRO A 70 -14.59 21.80 -11.55
CA PRO A 70 -13.25 21.87 -12.14
C PRO A 70 -12.47 20.54 -12.10
N LEU A 71 -12.83 19.61 -11.23
CA LEU A 71 -12.07 18.36 -11.03
C LEU A 71 -12.08 17.50 -12.30
N ARG A 72 -10.91 17.13 -12.78
CA ARG A 72 -10.70 16.31 -13.98
C ARG A 72 -10.09 14.96 -13.65
N THR A 73 -9.28 14.89 -12.58
CA THR A 73 -8.51 13.68 -12.24
C THR A 73 -8.53 13.44 -10.75
N VAL A 74 -8.69 12.16 -10.39
CA VAL A 74 -8.48 11.64 -9.04
C VAL A 74 -7.29 10.69 -9.09
N GLY A 75 -6.19 11.07 -8.42
CA GLY A 75 -4.98 10.25 -8.28
C GLY A 75 -5.02 9.41 -7.01
N SER A 76 -4.44 8.22 -7.07
CA SER A 76 -4.30 7.34 -5.91
C SER A 76 -2.93 6.67 -5.88
N THR A 77 -2.35 6.53 -4.68
CA THR A 77 -1.11 5.78 -4.46
C THR A 77 -0.98 5.34 -3.00
N GLY A 78 0.14 4.70 -2.66
CA GLY A 78 0.45 4.27 -1.29
C GLY A 78 0.01 2.85 -0.96
N SER A 79 -1.10 2.39 -1.54
CA SER A 79 -1.59 1.02 -1.56
C SER A 79 -2.43 0.82 -2.82
N PRO A 80 -2.73 -0.42 -3.23
CA PRO A 80 -3.63 -0.68 -4.35
C PRO A 80 -5.00 -0.04 -4.15
N LEU A 81 -5.53 0.61 -5.18
CA LEU A 81 -6.91 1.11 -5.17
C LEU A 81 -7.85 -0.06 -5.44
N SER A 82 -8.80 -0.31 -4.53
CA SER A 82 -9.71 -1.45 -4.67
C SER A 82 -10.73 -1.25 -5.80
N PRO A 83 -11.26 -2.32 -6.42
CA PRO A 83 -12.33 -2.24 -7.41
C PRO A 83 -13.55 -1.46 -6.91
N GLU A 84 -13.91 -1.63 -5.64
CA GLU A 84 -15.01 -0.93 -4.98
C GLU A 84 -14.74 0.58 -4.93
N SER A 85 -13.50 0.98 -4.63
CA SER A 85 -13.09 2.40 -4.61
C SER A 85 -13.13 3.03 -6.01
N TYR A 86 -12.76 2.31 -7.06
CA TYR A 86 -12.96 2.78 -8.45
C TYR A 86 -14.43 3.07 -8.74
N GLN A 87 -15.31 2.11 -8.39
CA GLN A 87 -16.75 2.24 -8.61
C GLN A 87 -17.33 3.40 -7.79
N TRP A 88 -16.90 3.53 -6.54
CA TRP A 88 -17.32 4.62 -5.65
C TRP A 88 -16.90 5.99 -6.22
N ILE A 89 -15.63 6.15 -6.65
CA ILE A 89 -15.16 7.40 -7.27
C ILE A 89 -16.01 7.73 -8.51
N ALA A 90 -16.20 6.76 -9.41
CA ALA A 90 -16.99 6.97 -10.62
C ALA A 90 -18.44 7.37 -10.31
N LYS A 91 -19.05 6.82 -9.27
CA LYS A 91 -20.44 7.08 -8.87
C LYS A 91 -20.59 8.41 -8.11
N HIS A 92 -19.72 8.66 -7.11
CA HIS A 92 -19.91 9.72 -6.12
C HIS A 92 -19.06 10.99 -6.41
N VAL A 93 -17.95 10.86 -7.17
CA VAL A 93 -17.14 12.00 -7.61
C VAL A 93 -17.48 12.41 -9.05
N GLY A 94 -17.46 11.48 -9.98
CA GLY A 94 -17.85 11.76 -11.37
C GLY A 94 -17.44 10.67 -12.36
N ARG A 95 -18.35 10.36 -13.30
CA ARG A 95 -18.07 9.39 -14.37
C ARG A 95 -17.03 9.88 -15.38
N ASP A 96 -16.94 11.21 -15.56
CA ASP A 96 -16.00 11.83 -16.49
C ASP A 96 -14.67 12.22 -15.82
N VAL A 97 -14.53 11.90 -14.53
CA VAL A 97 -13.27 12.11 -13.81
C VAL A 97 -12.33 10.95 -14.10
N TRP A 98 -11.14 11.28 -14.56
CA TRP A 98 -10.10 10.28 -14.82
C TRP A 98 -9.57 9.71 -13.50
N ILE A 99 -9.77 8.43 -13.28
CA ILE A 99 -9.24 7.70 -12.12
C ILE A 99 -7.84 7.22 -12.47
N ASN A 100 -6.82 7.79 -11.80
CA ASN A 100 -5.41 7.61 -12.09
C ASN A 100 -4.65 7.09 -10.88
N PRO A 101 -4.76 5.81 -10.53
CA PRO A 101 -3.85 5.20 -9.56
C PRO A 101 -2.47 5.01 -10.18
N ILE A 102 -1.44 5.18 -9.36
CA ILE A 102 -0.04 5.01 -9.74
C ILE A 102 0.70 4.15 -8.72
N SER A 103 1.67 3.37 -9.21
CA SER A 103 2.63 2.67 -8.37
C SER A 103 4.06 3.06 -8.74
N GLY A 104 4.85 3.36 -7.71
CA GLY A 104 6.24 3.77 -7.83
C GLY A 104 6.94 3.76 -6.48
N GLY A 105 8.08 4.42 -6.38
CA GLY A 105 8.87 4.39 -5.16
C GLY A 105 9.55 5.72 -4.83
N THR A 106 9.82 5.92 -3.54
CA THR A 106 10.50 7.13 -3.05
C THR A 106 11.94 7.20 -3.56
N ASP A 107 12.68 6.11 -3.50
CA ASP A 107 14.08 6.07 -3.94
C ASP A 107 14.20 6.20 -5.47
N PHE A 108 13.24 5.61 -6.18
CA PHE A 108 13.11 5.75 -7.63
C PHE A 108 12.64 7.15 -8.04
N ALA A 109 11.99 7.89 -7.14
CA ALA A 109 11.42 9.24 -7.31
C ALA A 109 10.48 9.36 -8.53
N GLY A 110 9.69 8.32 -8.79
CA GLY A 110 8.82 8.25 -9.95
C GLY A 110 7.82 7.10 -9.87
N ALA A 111 7.02 6.95 -10.92
CA ALA A 111 6.09 5.86 -11.09
C ALA A 111 6.60 4.84 -12.13
N PHE A 112 6.35 3.57 -11.86
CA PHE A 112 6.58 2.47 -12.78
C PHE A 112 5.38 2.23 -13.70
N VAL A 113 4.19 2.26 -13.09
CA VAL A 113 2.90 2.07 -13.78
C VAL A 113 1.91 3.10 -13.28
N GLY A 114 0.97 3.48 -14.15
CA GLY A 114 0.01 4.53 -13.83
C GLY A 114 -0.99 4.77 -14.94
N GLY A 115 -1.52 5.99 -14.98
CA GLY A 115 -2.51 6.39 -15.94
C GLY A 115 -1.94 6.74 -17.32
N VAL A 116 -2.73 6.44 -18.34
CA VAL A 116 -2.49 6.81 -19.73
C VAL A 116 -3.75 7.48 -20.26
N PRO A 117 -3.74 8.82 -20.49
CA PRO A 117 -4.98 9.58 -20.78
C PRO A 117 -5.74 9.13 -22.05
N THR A 118 -5.05 8.44 -22.96
CA THR A 118 -5.62 7.95 -24.23
C THR A 118 -6.20 6.54 -24.15
N LEU A 119 -6.08 5.87 -22.98
CA LEU A 119 -6.59 4.53 -22.78
C LEU A 119 -7.81 4.54 -21.85
N PRO A 120 -8.75 3.60 -22.00
CA PRO A 120 -9.87 3.47 -21.08
C PRO A 120 -9.39 3.07 -19.69
N VAL A 121 -10.10 3.53 -18.67
CA VAL A 121 -9.91 3.08 -17.28
C VAL A 121 -10.62 1.74 -17.11
N VAL A 122 -9.89 0.72 -16.70
CA VAL A 122 -10.41 -0.59 -16.34
C VAL A 122 -10.41 -0.72 -14.83
N VAL A 123 -11.53 -1.09 -14.26
CA VAL A 123 -11.68 -1.22 -12.79
C VAL A 123 -10.66 -2.23 -12.24
N GLY A 124 -9.89 -1.79 -11.24
CA GLY A 124 -8.85 -2.62 -10.61
C GLY A 124 -7.52 -2.66 -11.35
N GLU A 125 -7.37 -1.99 -12.51
CA GLU A 125 -6.11 -1.95 -13.26
C GLU A 125 -5.56 -0.52 -13.36
N MET A 126 -4.25 -0.36 -13.27
CA MET A 126 -3.54 0.82 -13.78
C MET A 126 -3.39 0.68 -15.29
N GLN A 127 -3.52 1.79 -16.02
CA GLN A 127 -3.70 1.76 -17.47
C GLN A 127 -2.45 1.30 -18.25
N GLY A 128 -1.25 1.51 -17.70
CA GLY A 128 -0.04 1.08 -18.39
C GLY A 128 1.26 1.43 -17.68
N ARG A 129 2.35 1.09 -18.33
CA ARG A 129 3.70 1.47 -17.91
C ARG A 129 3.92 2.95 -18.12
N CYS A 130 4.59 3.60 -17.18
CA CYS A 130 5.00 4.99 -17.36
C CYS A 130 6.04 5.13 -18.47
N LEU A 131 6.00 6.23 -19.21
CA LEU A 131 6.92 6.48 -20.32
C LEU A 131 8.38 6.47 -19.84
N GLY A 132 9.21 5.71 -20.56
CA GLY A 132 10.62 5.52 -20.23
C GLY A 132 10.88 4.42 -19.18
N ALA A 133 9.86 3.90 -18.47
CA ALA A 133 10.01 2.81 -17.53
C ALA A 133 9.84 1.45 -18.23
N ARG A 134 10.92 0.70 -18.36
CA ARG A 134 10.86 -0.67 -18.88
C ARG A 134 10.51 -1.65 -17.76
N VAL A 135 9.25 -1.63 -17.37
CA VAL A 135 8.71 -2.46 -16.29
C VAL A 135 8.26 -3.81 -16.82
N GLU A 136 8.62 -4.88 -16.11
CA GLU A 136 8.23 -6.25 -16.41
C GLU A 136 7.82 -6.96 -15.11
N ALA A 137 7.02 -8.03 -15.25
CA ALA A 137 6.77 -8.99 -14.19
C ALA A 137 7.72 -10.17 -14.41
N PHE A 138 8.60 -10.48 -13.45
CA PHE A 138 9.50 -11.63 -13.54
C PHE A 138 8.97 -12.80 -12.74
N ASN A 139 8.99 -13.99 -13.34
CA ASN A 139 8.76 -15.24 -12.61
C ASN A 139 9.96 -15.61 -11.73
N GLU A 140 9.89 -16.74 -11.05
CA GLU A 140 10.98 -17.24 -10.17
C GLU A 140 12.28 -17.52 -10.91
N GLN A 141 12.22 -17.75 -12.22
CA GLN A 141 13.38 -17.99 -13.07
C GLN A 141 13.99 -16.71 -13.65
N GLY A 142 13.43 -15.52 -13.26
CA GLY A 142 13.88 -14.24 -13.77
C GLY A 142 13.48 -13.96 -15.23
N GLN A 143 12.44 -14.61 -15.70
CA GLN A 143 11.92 -14.44 -17.06
C GLN A 143 10.67 -13.56 -17.05
N PRO A 144 10.49 -12.66 -18.04
CA PRO A 144 9.30 -11.83 -18.14
C PRO A 144 8.06 -12.68 -18.45
N VAL A 145 6.98 -12.40 -17.72
CA VAL A 145 5.68 -13.04 -17.90
C VAL A 145 4.57 -12.01 -18.11
N VAL A 146 3.51 -12.43 -18.82
CA VAL A 146 2.29 -11.65 -19.06
C VAL A 146 1.10 -12.46 -18.59
N ASP A 147 0.14 -11.78 -17.97
CA ASP A 147 -1.06 -12.37 -17.34
C ASP A 147 -0.78 -13.33 -16.17
N GLU A 148 0.42 -13.29 -15.68
CA GLU A 148 0.87 -14.00 -14.47
C GLU A 148 1.40 -13.00 -13.45
N VAL A 149 1.28 -13.35 -12.16
CA VAL A 149 1.86 -12.56 -11.07
C VAL A 149 3.35 -12.84 -10.99
N GLY A 150 4.17 -11.79 -11.03
CA GLY A 150 5.62 -11.86 -10.90
C GLY A 150 6.17 -10.70 -10.08
N GLU A 151 7.48 -10.75 -9.83
CA GLU A 151 8.21 -9.66 -9.18
C GLU A 151 8.27 -8.43 -10.10
N LEU A 152 7.92 -7.25 -9.59
CA LEU A 152 8.06 -6.00 -10.33
C LEU A 152 9.55 -5.68 -10.50
N VAL A 153 9.99 -5.65 -11.74
CA VAL A 153 11.34 -5.26 -12.10
C VAL A 153 11.36 -4.12 -13.12
N CYS A 154 12.42 -3.31 -13.08
CA CYS A 154 12.72 -2.34 -14.14
C CYS A 154 14.01 -2.77 -14.84
N THR A 155 13.89 -3.19 -16.10
CA THR A 155 14.96 -3.84 -16.85
C THR A 155 15.81 -2.87 -17.67
N ALA A 156 15.55 -1.56 -17.53
CA ALA A 156 16.41 -0.51 -18.10
C ALA A 156 16.63 0.60 -17.06
N PRO A 157 17.80 1.25 -17.06
CA PRO A 157 18.07 2.36 -16.16
C PRO A 157 17.15 3.54 -16.45
N MET A 158 16.73 4.24 -15.38
CA MET A 158 15.92 5.44 -15.46
C MET A 158 16.70 6.64 -14.91
N PRO A 159 16.52 7.85 -15.46
CA PRO A 159 17.20 9.06 -14.97
C PRO A 159 16.93 9.39 -13.50
N SER A 160 15.79 8.95 -12.97
CA SER A 160 15.39 9.18 -11.57
C SER A 160 15.89 8.13 -10.58
N MET A 161 16.53 7.05 -11.05
CA MET A 161 17.17 6.07 -10.16
C MET A 161 18.29 6.73 -9.38
N PRO A 162 18.46 6.43 -8.06
CA PRO A 162 19.57 6.96 -7.29
C PRO A 162 20.90 6.43 -7.82
N LEU A 163 21.92 7.28 -7.80
CA LEU A 163 23.29 6.91 -8.18
C LEU A 163 23.98 6.14 -7.04
N TYR A 164 23.63 6.44 -5.80
CA TYR A 164 24.12 5.83 -4.56
C TYR A 164 23.24 6.23 -3.37
N PHE A 165 23.40 5.56 -2.26
CA PHE A 165 22.79 5.97 -1.01
C PHE A 165 23.74 6.83 -0.17
N TRP A 166 23.20 7.78 0.58
CA TRP A 166 23.97 8.56 1.52
C TRP A 166 24.62 7.66 2.59
N ASN A 167 25.91 7.88 2.89
CA ASN A 167 26.70 7.06 3.83
C ASN A 167 26.67 5.55 3.49
N ASP A 168 26.85 5.22 2.22
CA ASP A 168 26.92 3.84 1.72
C ASP A 168 28.23 3.57 0.96
N PRO A 169 29.37 3.43 1.67
CA PRO A 169 30.65 3.17 1.04
C PRO A 169 30.62 1.90 0.19
N GLY A 170 31.00 2.03 -1.08
CA GLY A 170 30.98 0.93 -2.04
C GLY A 170 29.58 0.55 -2.53
N ASN A 171 28.56 1.34 -2.27
CA ASN A 171 27.18 1.14 -2.71
C ASN A 171 26.55 -0.19 -2.24
N ARG A 172 27.02 -0.75 -1.13
CA ARG A 172 26.62 -2.10 -0.69
C ARG A 172 25.12 -2.15 -0.37
N ARG A 173 24.60 -1.22 0.42
CA ARG A 173 23.16 -1.18 0.74
C ARG A 173 22.29 -0.94 -0.48
N TYR A 174 22.76 -0.08 -1.40
CA TYR A 174 22.07 0.18 -2.67
C TYR A 174 21.96 -1.08 -3.53
N LEU A 175 23.08 -1.78 -3.70
CA LEU A 175 23.12 -3.03 -4.49
C LEU A 175 22.30 -4.14 -3.83
N ASP A 176 22.45 -4.34 -2.52
CA ASP A 176 21.70 -5.35 -1.75
C ASP A 176 20.17 -5.06 -1.75
N SER A 177 19.77 -3.77 -1.84
CA SER A 177 18.36 -3.41 -1.83
C SER A 177 17.62 -3.69 -3.14
N TYR A 178 18.30 -3.51 -4.28
CA TYR A 178 17.63 -3.50 -5.59
C TYR A 178 18.21 -4.44 -6.62
N PHE A 179 19.43 -4.94 -6.44
CA PHE A 179 20.14 -5.72 -7.47
C PHE A 179 20.65 -7.06 -6.98
N ASP A 180 20.38 -7.44 -5.74
CA ASP A 180 20.81 -8.70 -5.13
C ASP A 180 20.19 -9.91 -5.86
N MET A 181 18.87 -9.89 -6.06
CA MET A 181 18.15 -11.01 -6.68
C MET A 181 18.41 -11.11 -8.19
N TYR A 182 18.46 -9.98 -8.89
CA TYR A 182 18.65 -9.90 -10.34
C TYR A 182 19.79 -8.92 -10.66
N PRO A 183 21.04 -9.37 -10.80
CA PRO A 183 22.18 -8.49 -11.07
C PRO A 183 21.94 -7.60 -12.29
N GLY A 184 22.06 -6.28 -12.10
CA GLY A 184 21.85 -5.28 -13.14
C GLY A 184 20.38 -4.97 -13.48
N VAL A 185 19.42 -5.60 -12.82
CA VAL A 185 17.99 -5.34 -12.96
C VAL A 185 17.42 -4.83 -11.65
N TRP A 186 16.77 -3.67 -11.69
CA TRP A 186 16.13 -3.12 -10.50
C TRP A 186 14.93 -3.97 -10.08
N ARG A 187 14.99 -4.57 -8.91
CA ARG A 187 13.88 -5.24 -8.23
C ARG A 187 13.20 -4.27 -7.30
N HIS A 188 11.89 -4.04 -7.46
CA HIS A 188 11.19 -3.05 -6.62
C HIS A 188 10.64 -3.62 -5.31
N GLY A 189 10.39 -4.91 -5.27
CA GLY A 189 9.83 -5.56 -4.09
C GLY A 189 8.30 -5.46 -4.03
N ASP A 190 7.63 -5.43 -5.18
CA ASP A 190 6.17 -5.50 -5.33
C ASP A 190 5.80 -6.67 -6.24
N TRP A 191 4.65 -7.32 -5.95
CA TRP A 191 4.03 -8.23 -6.88
C TRP A 191 3.20 -7.47 -7.91
N ILE A 192 3.43 -7.77 -9.19
CA ILE A 192 2.75 -7.15 -10.33
C ILE A 192 2.24 -8.22 -11.29
N ARG A 193 1.08 -7.99 -11.89
CA ARG A 193 0.63 -8.67 -13.09
C ARG A 193 0.48 -7.66 -14.22
N ILE A 194 1.18 -7.88 -15.32
CA ILE A 194 0.99 -7.13 -16.56
C ILE A 194 -0.10 -7.84 -17.36
N THR A 195 -1.19 -7.15 -17.63
CA THR A 195 -2.32 -7.73 -18.37
C THR A 195 -2.02 -7.80 -19.87
N PRO A 196 -2.73 -8.66 -20.64
CA PRO A 196 -2.54 -8.71 -22.11
C PRO A 196 -2.85 -7.40 -22.83
N ARG A 197 -3.60 -6.48 -22.20
CA ARG A 197 -3.85 -5.13 -22.70
C ARG A 197 -2.72 -4.14 -22.42
N GLY A 198 -1.69 -4.56 -21.68
CA GLY A 198 -0.59 -3.71 -21.24
C GLY A 198 -0.87 -2.93 -19.93
N GLY A 199 -2.04 -3.11 -19.35
CA GLY A 199 -2.36 -2.61 -18.01
C GLY A 199 -1.60 -3.35 -16.93
N ALA A 200 -1.67 -2.87 -15.70
CA ALA A 200 -0.97 -3.46 -14.55
C ALA A 200 -1.84 -3.54 -13.31
N ILE A 201 -1.66 -4.62 -12.56
CA ILE A 201 -2.28 -4.81 -11.24
C ILE A 201 -1.16 -5.04 -10.23
N ILE A 202 -1.14 -4.24 -9.16
CA ILE A 202 -0.22 -4.42 -8.02
C ILE A 202 -0.96 -5.18 -6.93
N TYR A 203 -0.34 -6.25 -6.42
CA TYR A 203 -0.89 -7.11 -5.36
C TYR A 203 -0.31 -6.82 -3.98
N GLY A 204 0.59 -5.85 -3.87
CA GLY A 204 1.28 -5.47 -2.63
C GLY A 204 2.77 -5.79 -2.68
N ARG A 205 3.41 -5.74 -1.50
CA ARG A 205 4.85 -5.96 -1.36
C ARG A 205 5.21 -7.42 -1.55
N SER A 206 6.29 -7.69 -2.29
CA SER A 206 6.84 -9.04 -2.44
C SER A 206 7.72 -9.45 -1.25
N ASP A 207 8.32 -8.46 -0.59
CA ASP A 207 9.15 -8.64 0.61
C ASP A 207 8.32 -8.88 1.89
N THR A 208 7.02 -8.61 1.86
CA THR A 208 6.06 -8.90 2.95
C THR A 208 5.03 -9.97 2.57
N THR A 209 5.21 -10.58 1.41
CA THR A 209 4.31 -11.62 0.91
C THR A 209 4.21 -12.80 1.89
N ILE A 210 3.00 -13.22 2.13
CA ILE A 210 2.70 -14.44 2.87
C ILE A 210 2.90 -15.61 1.93
N ASN A 211 3.79 -16.53 2.29
CA ASN A 211 4.05 -17.75 1.55
C ASN A 211 3.86 -18.96 2.47
N ARG A 212 2.63 -19.47 2.55
CA ARG A 212 2.32 -20.63 3.37
C ARG A 212 2.12 -21.87 2.50
N HIS A 213 2.94 -22.88 2.71
CA HIS A 213 2.87 -24.18 2.01
C HIS A 213 2.88 -24.02 0.47
N GLY A 214 3.71 -23.09 -0.05
CA GLY A 214 3.85 -22.84 -1.49
C GLY A 214 2.75 -22.03 -2.14
N VAL A 215 1.78 -21.51 -1.36
CA VAL A 215 0.76 -20.59 -1.84
C VAL A 215 1.12 -19.18 -1.41
N ARG A 216 1.32 -18.30 -2.39
CA ARG A 216 1.67 -16.88 -2.18
C ARG A 216 0.42 -16.01 -2.20
N MET A 217 0.37 -15.04 -1.28
CA MET A 217 -0.69 -14.03 -1.23
C MET A 217 -0.13 -12.69 -0.79
N GLY A 218 -0.60 -11.62 -1.44
CA GLY A 218 -0.37 -10.27 -0.98
C GLY A 218 -1.16 -9.97 0.29
N THR A 219 -0.55 -9.25 1.23
CA THR A 219 -1.22 -8.83 2.47
C THR A 219 -2.44 -7.95 2.20
N SER A 220 -2.42 -7.17 1.10
CA SER A 220 -3.53 -6.32 0.67
C SER A 220 -4.84 -7.09 0.40
N ASP A 221 -4.74 -8.32 -0.09
CA ASP A 221 -5.92 -9.15 -0.34
C ASP A 221 -6.60 -9.56 0.97
N ILE A 222 -5.80 -9.86 2.00
CA ILE A 222 -6.30 -10.14 3.35
C ILE A 222 -6.94 -8.89 3.96
N TYR A 223 -6.28 -7.73 3.84
CA TYR A 223 -6.80 -6.48 4.39
C TYR A 223 -8.13 -6.10 3.77
N SER A 224 -8.27 -6.20 2.46
CA SER A 224 -9.52 -5.85 1.77
C SER A 224 -10.72 -6.63 2.31
N VAL A 225 -10.52 -7.90 2.62
CA VAL A 225 -11.56 -8.79 3.16
C VAL A 225 -11.85 -8.50 4.64
N VAL A 226 -10.82 -8.32 5.45
CA VAL A 226 -10.96 -8.13 6.91
C VAL A 226 -11.51 -6.74 7.22
N GLU A 227 -11.04 -5.72 6.54
CA GLU A 227 -11.47 -4.34 6.73
C GLU A 227 -12.84 -4.03 6.10
N ALA A 228 -13.37 -4.93 5.27
CA ALA A 228 -14.76 -4.88 4.83
C ALA A 228 -15.76 -5.26 5.96
N LEU A 229 -15.31 -5.95 7.01
CA LEU A 229 -16.16 -6.26 8.15
C LEU A 229 -16.53 -4.97 8.93
N PRO A 230 -17.82 -4.77 9.26
CA PRO A 230 -18.26 -3.53 9.90
C PRO A 230 -17.57 -3.23 11.24
N GLU A 231 -17.14 -4.27 11.95
CA GLU A 231 -16.50 -4.17 13.26
C GLU A 231 -15.03 -3.76 13.21
N VAL A 232 -14.36 -3.94 12.04
CA VAL A 232 -12.93 -3.74 11.88
C VAL A 232 -12.66 -2.38 11.24
N LEU A 233 -11.77 -1.59 11.85
CA LEU A 233 -11.31 -0.30 11.33
C LEU A 233 -10.03 -0.44 10.51
N ASP A 234 -9.10 -1.25 11.00
CA ASP A 234 -7.77 -1.44 10.40
C ASP A 234 -7.24 -2.83 10.77
N SER A 235 -6.26 -3.33 10.03
CA SER A 235 -5.65 -4.64 10.30
C SER A 235 -4.18 -4.67 9.88
N LEU A 236 -3.41 -5.55 10.49
CA LEU A 236 -2.03 -5.86 10.12
C LEU A 236 -1.82 -7.37 10.23
N VAL A 237 -1.26 -7.98 9.21
CA VAL A 237 -0.85 -9.39 9.26
C VAL A 237 0.61 -9.51 8.87
N VAL A 238 1.33 -10.38 9.54
CA VAL A 238 2.72 -10.73 9.21
C VAL A 238 2.89 -12.25 9.24
N ASP A 239 3.69 -12.76 8.34
CA ASP A 239 4.04 -14.18 8.31
C ASP A 239 5.47 -14.33 8.85
N LEU A 240 5.60 -15.00 10.00
CA LEU A 240 6.87 -15.25 10.68
C LEU A 240 7.40 -16.62 10.25
N GLU A 241 8.30 -16.61 9.32
CA GLU A 241 8.97 -17.81 8.84
C GLU A 241 10.15 -18.17 9.75
N PHE A 242 10.15 -19.39 10.26
CA PHE A 242 11.22 -19.90 11.10
C PHE A 242 11.94 -21.05 10.40
N LEU A 243 13.27 -21.07 10.47
CA LEU A 243 14.06 -22.19 9.96
C LEU A 243 13.72 -23.48 10.72
N GLY A 244 13.20 -24.48 10.00
CA GLY A 244 12.91 -25.82 10.56
C GLY A 244 11.64 -25.91 11.38
N ARG A 245 10.76 -24.92 11.34
CA ARG A 245 9.42 -24.91 11.98
C ARG A 245 8.36 -24.45 11.02
N GLU A 246 7.09 -24.73 11.33
CA GLU A 246 5.97 -24.13 10.62
C GLU A 246 5.94 -22.62 10.84
N SER A 247 5.53 -21.86 9.80
CA SER A 247 5.37 -20.42 9.91
C SER A 247 4.23 -20.10 10.88
N TYR A 248 4.38 -18.99 11.61
CA TYR A 248 3.33 -18.46 12.49
C TYR A 248 2.84 -17.12 11.94
N MET A 249 1.54 -17.01 11.72
CA MET A 249 0.92 -15.84 11.10
C MET A 249 -0.06 -15.16 12.05
N PRO A 250 0.41 -14.27 12.94
CA PRO A 250 -0.47 -13.43 13.75
C PRO A 250 -1.12 -12.33 12.91
N MET A 251 -2.39 -12.05 13.20
CA MET A 251 -3.13 -10.91 12.70
C MET A 251 -3.49 -9.96 13.83
N PHE A 252 -3.31 -8.68 13.61
CA PHE A 252 -3.64 -7.60 14.54
C PHE A 252 -4.79 -6.79 13.96
N VAL A 253 -5.84 -6.53 14.74
CA VAL A 253 -7.04 -5.82 14.28
C VAL A 253 -7.36 -4.64 15.18
N VAL A 254 -7.65 -3.51 14.56
CA VAL A 254 -8.22 -2.34 15.23
C VAL A 254 -9.73 -2.42 15.12
N LEU A 255 -10.42 -2.45 16.24
CA LEU A 255 -11.87 -2.59 16.28
C LEU A 255 -12.55 -1.24 16.49
N ARG A 256 -13.79 -1.14 16.06
CA ARG A 256 -14.63 0.02 16.41
C ARG A 256 -14.83 0.12 17.92
N GLN A 257 -15.02 1.36 18.37
CA GLN A 257 -15.31 1.62 19.79
C GLN A 257 -16.54 0.82 20.26
N GLY A 258 -16.39 0.15 21.39
CA GLY A 258 -17.45 -0.69 21.97
C GLY A 258 -17.54 -2.11 21.40
N VAL A 259 -16.71 -2.46 20.41
CA VAL A 259 -16.63 -3.84 19.90
C VAL A 259 -15.52 -4.60 20.60
N ALA A 260 -15.82 -5.79 21.10
CA ALA A 260 -14.84 -6.72 21.67
C ALA A 260 -14.42 -7.77 20.62
N LEU A 261 -13.16 -8.20 20.67
CA LEU A 261 -12.69 -9.33 19.86
C LEU A 261 -13.10 -10.63 20.56
N ASP A 262 -14.28 -11.12 20.24
CA ASP A 262 -14.81 -12.37 20.75
C ASP A 262 -14.63 -13.55 19.77
N ALA A 263 -14.92 -14.75 20.21
CA ALA A 263 -14.79 -15.96 19.39
C ALA A 263 -15.68 -15.92 18.12
N PRO A 264 -16.93 -15.41 18.14
CA PRO A 264 -17.73 -15.19 16.94
C PRO A 264 -17.08 -14.26 15.93
N LEU A 265 -16.51 -13.12 16.34
CA LEU A 265 -15.85 -12.18 15.44
C LEU A 265 -14.57 -12.78 14.85
N ILE A 266 -13.76 -13.45 15.67
CA ILE A 266 -12.57 -14.19 15.18
C ILE A 266 -12.99 -15.23 14.14
N GLY A 267 -14.07 -15.95 14.39
CA GLY A 267 -14.64 -16.93 13.45
C GLY A 267 -15.06 -16.31 12.12
N ARG A 268 -15.69 -15.12 12.14
CA ARG A 268 -16.06 -14.40 10.90
C ARG A 268 -14.83 -13.91 10.13
N ILE A 269 -13.85 -13.32 10.83
CA ILE A 269 -12.57 -12.89 10.22
C ILE A 269 -11.92 -14.08 9.49
N LYS A 270 -11.72 -15.19 10.20
CA LYS A 270 -11.09 -16.39 9.64
C LYS A 270 -11.89 -17.00 8.49
N SER A 271 -13.22 -16.98 8.57
CA SER A 271 -14.09 -17.49 7.52
C SER A 271 -14.08 -16.61 6.27
N ALA A 272 -14.08 -15.29 6.45
CA ALA A 272 -13.99 -14.32 5.35
C ALA A 272 -12.67 -14.50 4.57
N ILE A 273 -11.54 -14.61 5.27
CA ILE A 273 -10.23 -14.87 4.64
C ILE A 273 -10.24 -16.22 3.91
N ARG A 274 -10.77 -17.28 4.53
CA ARG A 274 -10.85 -18.62 3.92
C ARG A 274 -11.65 -18.61 2.63
N ALA A 275 -12.76 -17.86 2.58
CA ALA A 275 -13.63 -17.80 1.42
C ALA A 275 -13.03 -16.98 0.27
N ALA A 276 -12.37 -15.87 0.60
CA ALA A 276 -11.80 -14.96 -0.42
C ALA A 276 -10.43 -15.41 -0.96
N ALA A 277 -9.69 -16.18 -0.17
CA ALA A 277 -8.33 -16.56 -0.48
C ALA A 277 -8.13 -18.09 -0.48
N SER A 278 -7.68 -18.62 0.65
CA SER A 278 -7.58 -20.06 0.86
C SER A 278 -7.49 -20.39 2.36
N PRO A 279 -7.73 -21.66 2.77
CA PRO A 279 -7.53 -22.09 4.15
C PRO A 279 -6.12 -21.84 4.69
N ARG A 280 -5.11 -21.80 3.81
CA ARG A 280 -3.70 -21.60 4.17
C ARG A 280 -3.37 -20.15 4.57
N HIS A 281 -4.20 -19.19 4.17
CA HIS A 281 -4.04 -17.75 4.48
C HIS A 281 -4.84 -17.31 5.71
N VAL A 282 -5.50 -18.26 6.39
CA VAL A 282 -6.17 -17.98 7.65
C VAL A 282 -5.10 -17.78 8.73
N PRO A 283 -5.13 -16.64 9.46
CA PRO A 283 -4.17 -16.37 10.53
C PRO A 283 -4.28 -17.42 11.64
N ASP A 284 -3.15 -17.74 12.26
CA ASP A 284 -3.12 -18.66 13.39
C ASP A 284 -3.86 -18.07 14.57
N GLU A 285 -3.56 -16.81 14.90
CA GLU A 285 -4.19 -16.06 15.97
C GLU A 285 -4.56 -14.64 15.52
N VAL A 286 -5.56 -14.06 16.19
CA VAL A 286 -6.02 -12.68 15.96
C VAL A 286 -5.94 -11.93 17.28
N PHE A 287 -5.34 -10.75 17.27
CA PHE A 287 -5.11 -9.92 18.46
C PHE A 287 -5.74 -8.53 18.27
N PRO A 288 -6.40 -7.97 19.29
CA PRO A 288 -6.87 -6.60 19.24
C PRO A 288 -5.70 -5.65 19.53
N VAL A 289 -5.60 -4.57 18.74
CA VAL A 289 -4.64 -3.49 18.96
C VAL A 289 -5.36 -2.15 18.90
N ALA A 290 -4.83 -1.15 19.62
CA ALA A 290 -5.39 0.19 19.57
C ALA A 290 -5.18 0.83 18.20
N GLU A 291 -3.99 0.65 17.63
CA GLU A 291 -3.61 1.21 16.32
C GLU A 291 -2.61 0.31 15.60
N VAL A 292 -2.66 0.32 14.28
CA VAL A 292 -1.63 -0.25 13.42
C VAL A 292 -0.54 0.81 13.18
N PRO A 293 0.77 0.48 13.34
CA PRO A 293 1.85 1.42 13.05
C PRO A 293 1.87 1.85 11.58
N ARG A 294 1.95 3.17 11.35
CA ARG A 294 1.94 3.73 10.00
C ARG A 294 3.05 4.77 9.82
N THR A 295 3.61 4.81 8.62
CA THR A 295 4.50 5.88 8.20
C THR A 295 3.75 7.22 8.13
N LEU A 296 4.49 8.35 8.09
CA LEU A 296 3.92 9.68 7.83
C LEU A 296 3.10 9.74 6.52
N THR A 297 3.34 8.82 5.59
CA THR A 297 2.57 8.69 4.34
C THR A 297 1.39 7.73 4.43
N GLY A 298 1.07 7.21 5.62
CA GLY A 298 -0.06 6.33 5.88
C GLY A 298 0.16 4.84 5.54
N LYS A 299 1.37 4.43 5.14
CA LYS A 299 1.68 3.01 4.84
C LYS A 299 1.81 2.21 6.13
N LYS A 300 1.24 1.00 6.17
CA LYS A 300 1.41 0.03 7.26
C LYS A 300 2.86 -0.43 7.37
N LEU A 301 3.34 -0.61 8.58
CA LEU A 301 4.72 -1.04 8.87
C LEU A 301 4.85 -2.58 8.89
N GLU A 302 4.44 -3.26 7.84
CA GLU A 302 4.48 -4.74 7.77
C GLU A 302 5.88 -5.30 7.98
N LEU A 303 6.83 -4.91 7.15
CA LEU A 303 8.20 -5.43 7.21
C LEU A 303 8.94 -5.05 8.51
N PRO A 304 8.87 -3.82 9.02
CA PRO A 304 9.43 -3.50 10.32
C PRO A 304 8.84 -4.34 11.47
N ILE A 305 7.52 -4.53 11.49
CA ILE A 305 6.87 -5.37 12.50
C ILE A 305 7.28 -6.84 12.34
N LYS A 306 7.30 -7.39 11.12
CA LYS A 306 7.83 -8.74 10.87
C LYS A 306 9.24 -8.91 11.44
N LYS A 307 10.15 -7.98 11.15
CA LYS A 307 11.53 -8.00 11.64
C LYS A 307 11.62 -7.89 13.16
N LEU A 308 10.80 -7.02 13.76
CA LEU A 308 10.72 -6.86 15.21
C LEU A 308 10.27 -8.16 15.88
N LEU A 309 9.22 -8.80 15.36
CA LEU A 309 8.70 -10.07 15.90
C LEU A 309 9.66 -11.25 15.67
N LEU A 310 10.54 -11.16 14.69
CA LEU A 310 11.65 -12.08 14.48
C LEU A 310 12.89 -11.78 15.36
N GLY A 311 12.78 -10.80 16.30
CA GLY A 311 13.81 -10.50 17.30
C GLY A 311 14.86 -9.47 16.88
N GLN A 312 14.64 -8.72 15.80
CA GLN A 312 15.54 -7.63 15.44
C GLN A 312 15.32 -6.42 16.37
N PRO A 313 16.39 -5.70 16.77
CA PRO A 313 16.29 -4.51 17.61
C PRO A 313 15.50 -3.40 16.92
N ILE A 314 14.63 -2.70 17.68
CA ILE A 314 13.69 -1.68 17.15
C ILE A 314 14.43 -0.54 16.43
N ASP A 315 15.56 -0.08 16.97
CA ASP A 315 16.39 0.99 16.43
C ASP A 315 17.02 0.67 15.08
N LYS A 316 17.11 -0.63 14.74
CA LYS A 316 17.60 -1.11 13.44
C LYS A 316 16.49 -1.30 12.39
N VAL A 317 15.24 -1.39 12.82
CA VAL A 317 14.12 -1.72 11.91
C VAL A 317 13.20 -0.56 11.64
N VAL A 318 13.11 0.44 12.54
CA VAL A 318 12.22 1.58 12.37
C VAL A 318 12.78 2.86 12.98
N ASN A 319 12.58 3.99 12.29
CA ASN A 319 12.77 5.32 12.85
C ASN A 319 11.39 5.83 13.35
N ARG A 320 11.25 6.06 14.65
CA ARG A 320 10.00 6.55 15.26
C ARG A 320 9.56 7.90 14.73
N ASP A 321 10.50 8.78 14.36
CA ASP A 321 10.20 10.11 13.82
C ASP A 321 9.56 10.06 12.41
N ALA A 322 9.64 8.91 11.73
CA ALA A 322 9.03 8.68 10.43
C ALA A 322 7.59 8.14 10.52
N LEU A 323 7.00 8.11 11.72
CA LEU A 323 5.68 7.54 11.97
C LEU A 323 4.65 8.60 12.31
N THR A 324 3.41 8.36 11.91
CA THR A 324 2.25 9.17 12.35
C THR A 324 1.84 8.84 13.79
N ASN A 325 2.07 7.61 14.23
CA ASN A 325 1.62 7.09 15.52
C ASN A 325 2.73 6.25 16.20
N PRO A 326 3.87 6.86 16.57
CA PRO A 326 5.03 6.14 17.10
C PRO A 326 4.75 5.36 18.40
N ALA A 327 3.77 5.79 19.20
CA ALA A 327 3.36 5.09 20.42
C ALA A 327 2.74 3.71 20.15
N SER A 328 2.18 3.49 18.95
CA SER A 328 1.62 2.19 18.56
C SER A 328 2.66 1.07 18.58
N LEU A 329 3.95 1.39 18.38
CA LEU A 329 5.04 0.43 18.43
C LEU A 329 5.24 -0.21 19.80
N ASP A 330 4.87 0.47 20.89
CA ASP A 330 5.13 0.00 22.25
C ASP A 330 4.35 -1.29 22.52
N TRP A 331 3.14 -1.42 21.97
CA TRP A 331 2.36 -2.66 22.06
C TRP A 331 3.07 -3.82 21.33
N PHE A 332 3.62 -3.57 20.15
CA PHE A 332 4.32 -4.60 19.37
C PHE A 332 5.67 -4.99 19.98
N LEU A 333 6.34 -4.08 20.66
CA LEU A 333 7.55 -4.38 21.45
C LEU A 333 7.24 -5.32 22.60
N GLU A 334 6.16 -5.06 23.34
CA GLU A 334 5.76 -5.93 24.44
C GLU A 334 5.27 -7.28 23.91
N PHE A 335 4.51 -7.31 22.83
CA PHE A 335 4.10 -8.54 22.16
C PHE A 335 5.32 -9.37 21.72
N ALA A 336 6.32 -8.75 21.09
CA ALA A 336 7.57 -9.41 20.69
C ALA A 336 8.30 -10.02 21.88
N ARG A 337 8.36 -9.29 23.01
CA ARG A 337 9.01 -9.75 24.25
C ARG A 337 8.32 -10.99 24.83
N VAL A 338 7.00 -10.99 24.86
CA VAL A 338 6.19 -12.11 25.42
C VAL A 338 6.27 -13.33 24.49
N HIS A 339 6.14 -13.14 23.17
CA HIS A 339 6.11 -14.24 22.22
C HIS A 339 7.51 -14.81 21.90
N ALA A 340 8.57 -14.01 21.99
CA ALA A 340 9.94 -14.52 21.86
C ALA A 340 10.32 -15.51 22.99
N THR A 341 9.66 -15.44 24.15
CA THR A 341 9.84 -16.40 25.25
C THR A 341 9.05 -17.69 25.06
N GLN A 342 7.99 -17.67 24.26
CA GLN A 342 7.17 -18.87 23.94
C GLN A 342 7.67 -19.65 22.72
N THR A 343 8.54 -19.04 21.91
CA THR A 343 9.06 -19.60 20.66
C THR A 343 10.50 -20.12 20.77
N ARG A 344 11.07 -20.15 21.98
CA ARG A 344 12.40 -20.77 22.27
C ARG A 344 12.25 -22.25 22.72
#